data_c7836338f05e653a2324157c2c4e2358
#
_entry.id   c7836338f05e653a2324157c2c4e2358
#
_cell.length_a   1.000
_cell.length_b   1.000
_cell.length_c   1.000
_cell.angle_alpha   90.00
_cell.angle_beta   90.00
_cell.angle_gamma   90.00
#
_symmetry.space_group_name_H-M   'P 1'
#
loop_
_entity.id
_entity.type
_entity.pdbx_description
1 polymer ?
#
loop_
_entity_poly.entity_id
_entity_poly.type
_entity_poly.pdbx_seq_one_letter_code
_entity_poly.pdbx_strand_id
1 'polypeptide(L)'
;MSSRTICKSGFDATRGELLKFRRLGFLLSVFGSLGVLTLLIVGFAWSRAEKHSSSMNLTTGFDMALFFLGILTLCICASYTAQEYTYGTLRNVLVRTPSRQAFLIGKLSALSALTLLLTLYTFLLSTAISLFMSGRHGINLTPSLEGKALLTTLAHCLNGFLGTMALGIFGIALGLIARSPIIAISLGLLWSLIIESALGGALPRIGRWLPTANFESLAQSGATGFSYIHCLSLSAFYLLVISLPALYLFKQRDVSQ
;
A
#
# COMPACT_ATOMS: atom_id res chain seq x y z
N MET A 1 -18.23 -10.65 -26.58
CA MET A 1 -17.57 -9.33 -26.49
C MET A 1 -16.07 -9.56 -26.66
N SER A 2 -15.45 -8.97 -27.70
CA SER A 2 -14.04 -9.26 -28.06
C SER A 2 -13.09 -8.74 -26.98
N SER A 3 -11.99 -9.46 -26.70
CA SER A 3 -10.94 -9.06 -25.74
C SER A 3 -10.36 -7.66 -26.01
N ARG A 4 -10.34 -7.23 -27.28
CA ARG A 4 -9.93 -5.87 -27.70
C ARG A 4 -10.86 -4.77 -27.19
N THR A 5 -12.17 -5.02 -27.09
CA THR A 5 -13.17 -4.06 -26.60
C THR A 5 -13.05 -3.87 -25.07
N ILE A 6 -12.74 -4.94 -24.33
CA ILE A 6 -12.52 -4.90 -22.87
C ILE A 6 -11.24 -4.13 -22.55
N CYS A 7 -10.16 -4.35 -23.31
CA CYS A 7 -8.87 -3.67 -23.10
C CYS A 7 -8.97 -2.16 -23.35
N LYS A 8 -9.68 -1.74 -24.42
CA LYS A 8 -9.88 -0.30 -24.74
C LYS A 8 -10.76 0.39 -23.69
N SER A 9 -11.84 -0.27 -23.25
CA SER A 9 -12.72 0.25 -22.19
C SER A 9 -12.00 0.29 -20.81
N GLY A 10 -11.09 -0.64 -20.54
CA GLY A 10 -10.26 -0.64 -19.34
C GLY A 10 -9.28 0.53 -19.31
N PHE A 11 -8.63 0.83 -20.43
CA PHE A 11 -7.70 1.96 -20.55
C PHE A 11 -8.42 3.31 -20.36
N ASP A 12 -9.61 3.49 -20.95
CA ASP A 12 -10.42 4.70 -20.78
C ASP A 12 -10.91 4.85 -19.33
N ALA A 13 -11.26 3.73 -18.67
CA ALA A 13 -11.60 3.71 -17.25
C ALA A 13 -10.40 4.11 -16.38
N THR A 14 -9.20 3.57 -16.63
CA THR A 14 -7.97 3.94 -15.92
C THR A 14 -7.67 5.43 -16.04
N ARG A 15 -7.76 5.98 -17.27
CA ARG A 15 -7.53 7.40 -17.51
C ARG A 15 -8.53 8.28 -16.76
N GLY A 16 -9.79 7.88 -16.73
CA GLY A 16 -10.84 8.57 -15.97
C GLY A 16 -10.55 8.57 -14.46
N GLU A 17 -10.08 7.45 -13.91
CA GLU A 17 -9.72 7.32 -12.50
C GLU A 17 -8.46 8.15 -12.14
N LEU A 18 -7.42 8.12 -13.00
CA LEU A 18 -6.21 8.93 -12.79
C LEU A 18 -6.48 10.43 -12.78
N LEU A 19 -7.43 10.90 -13.59
CA LEU A 19 -7.84 12.31 -13.60
C LEU A 19 -8.46 12.76 -12.27
N LYS A 20 -9.12 11.86 -11.53
CA LYS A 20 -9.68 12.17 -10.20
C LYS A 20 -8.57 12.47 -9.19
N PHE A 21 -7.40 11.81 -9.27
CA PHE A 21 -6.24 12.06 -8.41
C PHE A 21 -5.52 13.38 -8.73
N ARG A 22 -5.77 13.98 -9.90
CA ARG A 22 -5.11 15.22 -10.33
C ARG A 22 -5.55 16.48 -9.56
N ARG A 23 -6.48 16.35 -8.62
CA ARG A 23 -6.88 17.48 -7.76
C ARG A 23 -5.71 17.89 -6.87
N LEU A 24 -5.24 19.12 -7.06
CA LEU A 24 -4.05 19.66 -6.38
C LEU A 24 -4.17 19.54 -4.85
N GLY A 25 -5.35 19.78 -4.28
CA GLY A 25 -5.60 19.65 -2.85
C GLY A 25 -5.42 18.21 -2.34
N PHE A 26 -5.86 17.20 -3.10
CA PHE A 26 -5.66 15.79 -2.76
C PHE A 26 -4.17 15.43 -2.79
N LEU A 27 -3.47 15.78 -3.86
CA LEU A 27 -2.04 15.51 -3.98
C LEU A 27 -1.24 16.19 -2.87
N LEU A 28 -1.46 17.48 -2.63
CA LEU A 28 -0.76 18.21 -1.57
C LEU A 28 -1.04 17.62 -0.19
N SER A 29 -2.29 17.21 0.11
CA SER A 29 -2.61 16.63 1.41
C SER A 29 -1.95 15.26 1.59
N VAL A 30 -1.99 14.38 0.60
CA VAL A 30 -1.44 13.03 0.70
C VAL A 30 0.10 13.04 0.70
N PHE A 31 0.73 13.71 -0.27
CA PHE A 31 2.19 13.79 -0.33
C PHE A 31 2.77 14.66 0.79
N GLY A 32 2.08 15.75 1.17
CA GLY A 32 2.50 16.60 2.28
C GLY A 32 2.46 15.89 3.62
N SER A 33 1.34 15.22 3.95
CA SER A 33 1.21 14.45 5.19
C SER A 33 2.21 13.29 5.26
N LEU A 34 2.37 12.56 4.15
CA LEU A 34 3.33 11.46 4.06
C LEU A 34 4.77 11.97 4.16
N GLY A 35 5.08 13.12 3.55
CA GLY A 35 6.41 13.76 3.64
C GLY A 35 6.76 14.18 5.06
N VAL A 36 5.85 14.87 5.75
CA VAL A 36 6.03 15.26 7.16
C VAL A 36 6.22 14.02 8.04
N LEU A 37 5.38 13.00 7.85
CA LEU A 37 5.46 11.77 8.62
C LEU A 37 6.79 11.04 8.39
N THR A 38 7.24 10.92 7.14
CA THR A 38 8.54 10.32 6.79
C THR A 38 9.70 11.10 7.41
N LEU A 39 9.66 12.43 7.35
CA LEU A 39 10.67 13.30 8.00
C LEU A 39 10.76 13.05 9.51
N LEU A 40 9.60 13.00 10.19
CA LEU A 40 9.54 12.75 11.63
C LEU A 40 10.06 11.37 12.01
N ILE A 41 9.64 10.32 11.27
CA ILE A 41 10.02 8.93 11.56
C ILE A 41 11.53 8.74 11.33
N VAL A 42 12.04 9.13 10.17
CA VAL A 42 13.45 8.97 9.82
C VAL A 42 14.33 9.85 10.70
N GLY A 43 13.92 11.11 10.94
CA GLY A 43 14.62 12.01 11.86
C GLY A 43 14.69 11.48 13.29
N PHE A 44 13.59 10.91 13.80
CA PHE A 44 13.55 10.27 15.11
C PHE A 44 14.42 9.00 15.16
N ALA A 45 14.41 8.18 14.12
CA ALA A 45 15.28 7.00 14.02
C ALA A 45 16.77 7.41 14.10
N TRP A 46 17.17 8.44 13.35
CA TRP A 46 18.52 8.97 13.37
C TRP A 46 18.91 9.63 14.69
N SER A 47 18.00 10.34 15.37
CA SER A 47 18.28 10.93 16.68
C SER A 47 18.57 9.89 17.77
N ARG A 48 18.08 8.67 17.60
CA ARG A 48 18.35 7.54 18.50
C ARG A 48 19.59 6.73 18.09
N ALA A 49 20.06 6.87 16.86
CA ALA A 49 21.23 6.14 16.34
C ALA A 49 22.53 6.46 17.07
N GLU A 50 22.69 7.68 17.59
CA GLU A 50 23.86 8.09 18.38
C GLU A 50 24.17 7.20 19.59
N LYS A 51 23.13 6.54 20.13
CA LYS A 51 23.27 5.66 21.31
C LYS A 51 23.53 4.19 20.97
N HIS A 52 23.35 3.77 19.68
CA HIS A 52 23.44 2.36 19.27
C HIS A 52 24.09 2.22 17.88
N SER A 53 25.28 2.72 17.70
CA SER A 53 25.99 3.06 16.46
C SER A 53 26.31 1.93 15.47
N SER A 54 25.69 0.75 15.49
CA SER A 54 26.17 -0.38 14.65
C SER A 54 25.20 -0.93 13.61
N SER A 55 23.99 -0.39 13.42
CA SER A 55 22.99 -1.04 12.53
C SER A 55 22.17 -0.13 11.62
N MET A 56 22.54 1.12 11.42
CA MET A 56 21.80 2.01 10.51
C MET A 56 22.22 1.76 9.07
N ASN A 57 21.32 1.15 8.30
CA ASN A 57 21.43 0.99 6.87
C ASN A 57 20.62 2.08 6.15
N LEU A 58 20.90 2.28 4.86
CA LEU A 58 20.17 3.22 4.00
C LEU A 58 18.67 2.95 3.96
N THR A 59 18.26 1.68 4.08
CA THR A 59 16.87 1.23 4.01
C THR A 59 16.11 1.32 5.34
N THR A 60 16.80 1.44 6.48
CA THR A 60 16.17 1.42 7.82
C THR A 60 15.06 2.48 7.96
N GLY A 61 15.32 3.69 7.47
CA GLY A 61 14.34 4.77 7.49
C GLY A 61 13.13 4.49 6.60
N PHE A 62 13.37 3.84 5.47
CA PHE A 62 12.31 3.41 4.55
C PHE A 62 11.45 2.31 5.16
N ASP A 63 12.06 1.29 5.77
CA ASP A 63 11.35 0.18 6.41
C ASP A 63 10.40 0.67 7.52
N MET A 64 10.83 1.64 8.33
CA MET A 64 9.95 2.25 9.33
C MET A 64 8.82 3.06 8.71
N ALA A 65 9.06 3.75 7.60
CA ALA A 65 8.05 4.53 6.91
C ALA A 65 7.04 3.64 6.15
N LEU A 66 7.42 2.44 5.73
CA LEU A 66 6.57 1.47 5.02
C LEU A 66 5.32 1.08 5.81
N PHE A 67 5.43 0.93 7.13
CA PHE A 67 4.28 0.63 7.99
C PHE A 67 3.17 1.69 7.84
N PHE A 68 3.54 2.97 7.94
CA PHE A 68 2.58 4.07 7.83
C PHE A 68 2.10 4.27 6.39
N LEU A 69 2.99 4.05 5.41
CA LEU A 69 2.61 4.07 4.00
C LEU A 69 1.57 2.99 3.68
N GLY A 70 1.75 1.79 4.24
CA GLY A 70 0.82 0.68 4.07
C GLY A 70 -0.57 1.01 4.61
N ILE A 71 -0.64 1.54 5.84
CA ILE A 71 -1.90 1.98 6.47
C ILE A 71 -2.56 3.10 5.65
N LEU A 72 -1.79 4.10 5.23
CA LEU A 72 -2.30 5.20 4.40
C LEU A 72 -2.88 4.67 3.09
N THR A 73 -2.16 3.76 2.43
CA THR A 73 -2.61 3.13 1.17
C THR A 73 -3.89 2.33 1.37
N LEU A 74 -3.98 1.55 2.45
CA LEU A 74 -5.20 0.83 2.83
C LEU A 74 -6.38 1.81 2.97
N CYS A 75 -6.21 2.88 3.74
CA CYS A 75 -7.26 3.89 3.97
C CYS A 75 -7.69 4.58 2.67
N ILE A 76 -6.74 4.98 1.82
CA ILE A 76 -7.04 5.61 0.53
C ILE A 76 -7.81 4.64 -0.36
N CYS A 77 -7.33 3.41 -0.51
CA CYS A 77 -7.97 2.42 -1.37
C CYS A 77 -9.36 2.02 -0.88
N ALA A 78 -9.54 1.85 0.44
CA ALA A 78 -10.82 1.55 1.05
C ALA A 78 -11.83 2.68 0.86
N SER A 79 -11.45 3.92 1.20
CA SER A 79 -12.32 5.09 1.07
C SER A 79 -12.69 5.37 -0.36
N TYR A 80 -11.70 5.34 -1.27
CA TYR A 80 -11.89 5.64 -2.68
C TYR A 80 -12.81 4.63 -3.38
N THR A 81 -12.78 3.38 -2.93
CA THR A 81 -13.67 2.34 -3.44
C THR A 81 -15.08 2.47 -2.87
N ALA A 82 -15.21 2.71 -1.58
CA ALA A 82 -16.50 2.82 -0.91
C ALA A 82 -17.27 4.11 -1.24
N GLN A 83 -16.57 5.21 -1.53
CA GLN A 83 -17.17 6.50 -1.89
C GLN A 83 -18.10 6.41 -3.11
N GLU A 84 -17.80 5.55 -4.07
CA GLU A 84 -18.65 5.42 -5.26
C GLU A 84 -20.04 4.87 -4.97
N TYR A 85 -20.16 4.07 -3.90
CA TYR A 85 -21.46 3.63 -3.41
C TYR A 85 -22.19 4.76 -2.67
N THR A 86 -21.48 5.48 -1.82
CA THR A 86 -22.06 6.56 -1.00
C THR A 86 -22.55 7.73 -1.84
N TYR A 87 -21.84 8.10 -2.90
CA TYR A 87 -22.23 9.19 -3.80
C TYR A 87 -23.12 8.75 -4.96
N GLY A 88 -23.49 7.46 -5.06
CA GLY A 88 -24.31 6.95 -6.15
C GLY A 88 -23.66 7.07 -7.54
N THR A 89 -22.36 7.36 -7.60
CA THR A 89 -21.63 7.57 -8.87
C THR A 89 -21.41 6.27 -9.63
N LEU A 90 -21.50 5.13 -8.95
CA LEU A 90 -21.29 3.80 -9.53
C LEU A 90 -22.25 3.56 -10.72
N ARG A 91 -23.52 3.98 -10.61
CA ARG A 91 -24.52 3.86 -11.69
C ARG A 91 -24.08 4.65 -12.94
N ASN A 92 -23.62 5.88 -12.76
CA ASN A 92 -23.19 6.74 -13.85
C ASN A 92 -21.91 6.21 -14.54
N VAL A 93 -21.02 5.61 -13.77
CA VAL A 93 -19.80 4.99 -14.29
C VAL A 93 -20.13 3.72 -15.08
N LEU A 94 -21.04 2.88 -14.58
CA LEU A 94 -21.46 1.64 -15.26
C LEU A 94 -22.26 1.89 -16.54
N VAL A 95 -22.94 3.03 -16.67
CA VAL A 95 -23.57 3.45 -17.95
C VAL A 95 -22.50 3.75 -19.01
N ARG A 96 -21.36 4.35 -18.61
CA ARG A 96 -20.26 4.66 -19.52
C ARG A 96 -19.35 3.47 -19.80
N THR A 97 -19.15 2.61 -18.80
CA THR A 97 -18.33 1.39 -18.88
C THR A 97 -19.23 0.20 -18.52
N PRO A 98 -19.95 -0.40 -19.49
CA PRO A 98 -20.95 -1.42 -19.20
C PRO A 98 -20.37 -2.73 -18.64
N SER A 99 -19.04 -2.94 -18.69
CA SER A 99 -18.42 -4.11 -18.08
C SER A 99 -17.92 -3.80 -16.67
N ARG A 100 -18.52 -4.44 -15.67
CA ARG A 100 -18.08 -4.37 -14.27
C ARG A 100 -16.61 -4.77 -14.09
N GLN A 101 -16.09 -5.66 -14.94
CA GLN A 101 -14.70 -6.08 -14.96
C GLN A 101 -13.75 -4.94 -15.41
N ALA A 102 -14.09 -4.22 -16.49
CA ALA A 102 -13.29 -3.09 -16.97
C ALA A 102 -13.21 -1.97 -15.92
N PHE A 103 -14.30 -1.72 -15.19
CA PHE A 103 -14.32 -0.79 -14.07
C PHE A 103 -13.33 -1.18 -12.96
N LEU A 104 -13.34 -2.44 -12.52
CA LEU A 104 -12.43 -2.94 -11.47
C LEU A 104 -10.97 -2.92 -11.92
N ILE A 105 -10.69 -3.32 -13.17
CA ILE A 105 -9.33 -3.25 -13.74
C ILE A 105 -8.85 -1.80 -13.80
N GLY A 106 -9.72 -0.88 -14.26
CA GLY A 106 -9.40 0.55 -14.29
C GLY A 106 -9.10 1.10 -12.89
N LYS A 107 -9.87 0.70 -11.88
CA LYS A 107 -9.65 1.12 -10.49
C LYS A 107 -8.38 0.52 -9.91
N LEU A 108 -8.14 -0.78 -10.08
CA LEU A 108 -6.92 -1.44 -9.64
C LEU A 108 -5.67 -0.79 -10.26
N SER A 109 -5.68 -0.55 -11.57
CA SER A 109 -4.55 0.05 -12.27
C SER A 109 -4.29 1.50 -11.83
N ALA A 110 -5.33 2.29 -11.59
CA ALA A 110 -5.17 3.67 -11.12
C ALA A 110 -4.64 3.72 -9.67
N LEU A 111 -5.17 2.87 -8.79
CA LEU A 111 -4.70 2.77 -7.40
C LEU A 111 -3.29 2.17 -7.31
N SER A 112 -2.93 1.20 -8.17
CA SER A 112 -1.56 0.68 -8.23
C SER A 112 -0.57 1.74 -8.70
N ALA A 113 -0.93 2.57 -9.67
CA ALA A 113 -0.09 3.68 -10.10
C ALA A 113 0.10 4.71 -8.98
N LEU A 114 -0.95 5.05 -8.24
CA LEU A 114 -0.85 5.93 -7.06
C LEU A 114 0.04 5.33 -5.99
N THR A 115 -0.16 4.05 -5.64
CA THR A 115 0.67 3.33 -4.65
C THR A 115 2.13 3.32 -5.05
N LEU A 116 2.43 3.07 -6.34
CA LEU A 116 3.80 3.12 -6.86
C LEU A 116 4.42 4.50 -6.67
N LEU A 117 3.69 5.57 -7.02
CA LEU A 117 4.17 6.94 -6.83
C LEU A 117 4.42 7.27 -5.36
N LEU A 118 3.54 6.86 -4.46
CA LEU A 118 3.70 7.07 -3.02
C LEU A 118 4.90 6.28 -2.47
N THR A 119 5.10 5.04 -2.91
CA THR A 119 6.24 4.20 -2.50
C THR A 119 7.55 4.81 -2.99
N LEU A 120 7.63 5.22 -4.26
CA LEU A 120 8.81 5.89 -4.82
C LEU A 120 9.11 7.20 -4.09
N TYR A 121 8.09 8.01 -3.83
CA TYR A 121 8.25 9.25 -3.07
C TYR A 121 8.81 9.00 -1.68
N THR A 122 8.23 8.06 -0.92
CA THR A 122 8.69 7.69 0.43
C THR A 122 10.12 7.14 0.40
N PHE A 123 10.44 6.29 -0.58
CA PHE A 123 11.77 5.73 -0.76
C PHE A 123 12.81 6.80 -1.03
N LEU A 124 12.55 7.69 -1.99
CA LEU A 124 13.47 8.78 -2.34
C LEU A 124 13.67 9.75 -1.17
N LEU A 125 12.57 10.12 -0.50
CA LEU A 125 12.63 11.04 0.64
C LEU A 125 13.37 10.43 1.83
N SER A 126 13.08 9.18 2.21
CA SER A 126 13.78 8.49 3.30
C SER A 126 15.26 8.31 3.01
N THR A 127 15.61 7.95 1.76
CA THR A 127 16.99 7.82 1.32
C THR A 127 17.74 9.17 1.38
N ALA A 128 17.12 10.25 0.90
CA ALA A 128 17.68 11.59 0.94
C ALA A 128 17.95 12.06 2.38
N ILE A 129 16.99 11.82 3.29
CA ILE A 129 17.15 12.17 4.71
C ILE A 129 18.25 11.32 5.34
N SER A 130 18.29 10.01 5.07
CA SER A 130 19.32 9.11 5.60
C SER A 130 20.73 9.52 5.14
N LEU A 131 20.92 9.89 3.88
CA LEU A 131 22.18 10.39 3.35
C LEU A 131 22.58 11.73 4.00
N PHE A 132 21.62 12.64 4.18
CA PHE A 132 21.89 13.92 4.83
C PHE A 132 22.30 13.74 6.31
N MET A 133 21.60 12.87 7.02
CA MET A 133 21.89 12.58 8.43
C MET A 133 23.20 11.81 8.61
N SER A 134 23.51 10.85 7.73
CA SER A 134 24.76 10.08 7.78
C SER A 134 25.99 10.97 7.68
N GLY A 135 25.95 12.00 6.84
CA GLY A 135 27.04 12.99 6.74
C GLY A 135 27.25 13.78 8.04
N ARG A 136 26.18 14.07 8.80
CA ARG A 136 26.25 14.75 10.09
C ARG A 136 26.81 13.87 11.21
N HIS A 137 26.53 12.56 11.17
CA HIS A 137 26.95 11.59 12.17
C HIS A 137 28.29 10.90 11.82
N GLY A 138 28.89 11.27 10.68
CA GLY A 138 30.18 10.68 10.23
C GLY A 138 30.06 9.22 9.77
N ILE A 139 28.83 8.73 9.49
CA ILE A 139 28.56 7.38 9.01
C ILE A 139 28.59 7.39 7.47
N ASN A 140 29.47 6.57 6.89
CA ASN A 140 29.57 6.50 5.43
C ASN A 140 28.58 5.47 4.84
N LEU A 141 27.48 5.95 4.22
CA LEU A 141 26.50 5.11 3.55
C LEU A 141 26.72 5.00 2.03
N THR A 142 27.74 5.62 1.48
CA THR A 142 28.04 5.58 0.04
C THR A 142 28.24 4.16 -0.50
N PRO A 143 28.84 3.19 0.23
CA PRO A 143 28.94 1.82 -0.26
C PRO A 143 27.57 1.14 -0.52
N SER A 144 26.50 1.63 0.13
CA SER A 144 25.13 1.11 -0.10
C SER A 144 24.53 1.55 -1.43
N LEU A 145 25.16 2.50 -2.13
CA LEU A 145 24.73 3.00 -3.44
C LEU A 145 25.54 2.39 -4.60
N GLU A 146 26.48 1.49 -4.33
CA GLU A 146 27.37 0.93 -5.33
C GLU A 146 27.11 -0.57 -5.58
N GLY A 147 27.25 -0.97 -6.84
CA GLY A 147 27.29 -2.37 -7.25
C GLY A 147 26.09 -3.20 -6.79
N LYS A 148 26.36 -4.32 -6.10
CA LYS A 148 25.34 -5.24 -5.61
C LYS A 148 24.45 -4.63 -4.51
N ALA A 149 25.00 -3.69 -3.71
CA ALA A 149 24.24 -3.02 -2.66
C ALA A 149 23.14 -2.12 -3.23
N LEU A 150 23.39 -1.46 -4.36
CA LEU A 150 22.35 -0.70 -5.07
C LEU A 150 21.22 -1.60 -5.54
N LEU A 151 21.53 -2.77 -6.10
CA LEU A 151 20.50 -3.72 -6.55
C LEU A 151 19.64 -4.21 -5.37
N THR A 152 20.22 -4.48 -4.21
CA THR A 152 19.47 -4.86 -3.00
C THR A 152 18.58 -3.72 -2.53
N THR A 153 19.06 -2.48 -2.56
CA THR A 153 18.30 -1.29 -2.19
C THR A 153 17.11 -1.06 -3.12
N LEU A 154 17.30 -1.26 -4.44
CA LEU A 154 16.21 -1.19 -5.42
C LEU A 154 15.21 -2.35 -5.25
N ALA A 155 15.69 -3.56 -4.95
CA ALA A 155 14.82 -4.69 -4.63
C ALA A 155 13.96 -4.42 -3.38
N HIS A 156 14.52 -3.76 -2.36
CA HIS A 156 13.75 -3.29 -1.19
C HIS A 156 12.63 -2.32 -1.58
N CYS A 157 12.88 -1.37 -2.48
CA CYS A 157 11.85 -0.48 -2.99
C CYS A 157 10.72 -1.24 -3.71
N LEU A 158 11.08 -2.23 -4.53
CA LEU A 158 10.10 -3.09 -5.22
C LEU A 158 9.27 -3.91 -4.22
N ASN A 159 9.92 -4.50 -3.21
CA ASN A 159 9.23 -5.26 -2.16
C ASN A 159 8.31 -4.35 -1.32
N GLY A 160 8.75 -3.13 -1.01
CA GLY A 160 7.94 -2.09 -0.39
C GLY A 160 6.68 -1.79 -1.21
N PHE A 161 6.81 -1.66 -2.53
CA PHE A 161 5.66 -1.50 -3.43
C PHE A 161 4.72 -2.73 -3.40
N LEU A 162 5.24 -3.95 -3.45
CA LEU A 162 4.44 -5.16 -3.43
C LEU A 162 3.65 -5.31 -2.11
N GLY A 163 4.28 -5.06 -0.98
CA GLY A 163 3.62 -5.12 0.33
C GLY A 163 2.56 -4.04 0.52
N THR A 164 2.87 -2.79 0.14
CA THR A 164 1.89 -1.68 0.20
C THR A 164 0.75 -1.88 -0.79
N MET A 165 1.01 -2.44 -1.96
CA MET A 165 -0.03 -2.80 -2.94
C MET A 165 -0.94 -3.89 -2.41
N ALA A 166 -0.40 -4.89 -1.70
CA ALA A 166 -1.21 -5.94 -1.05
C ALA A 166 -2.18 -5.34 -0.02
N LEU A 167 -1.71 -4.40 0.82
CA LEU A 167 -2.57 -3.64 1.73
C LEU A 167 -3.60 -2.77 0.99
N GLY A 168 -3.23 -2.19 -0.15
CA GLY A 168 -4.14 -1.45 -1.01
C GLY A 168 -5.26 -2.33 -1.57
N ILE A 169 -4.96 -3.53 -2.06
CA ILE A 169 -5.95 -4.50 -2.55
C ILE A 169 -6.86 -4.96 -1.40
N PHE A 170 -6.31 -5.19 -0.21
CA PHE A 170 -7.09 -5.47 0.99
C PHE A 170 -8.07 -4.32 1.29
N GLY A 171 -7.62 -3.07 1.22
CA GLY A 171 -8.47 -1.88 1.35
C GLY A 171 -9.58 -1.82 0.29
N ILE A 172 -9.28 -2.10 -0.98
CA ILE A 172 -10.30 -2.17 -2.06
C ILE A 172 -11.37 -3.20 -1.73
N ALA A 173 -10.97 -4.39 -1.29
CA ALA A 173 -11.90 -5.46 -0.93
C ALA A 173 -12.81 -5.06 0.23
N LEU A 174 -12.26 -4.43 1.28
CA LEU A 174 -13.06 -3.86 2.37
C LEU A 174 -14.03 -2.78 1.89
N GLY A 175 -13.60 -1.91 0.98
CA GLY A 175 -14.45 -0.87 0.38
C GLY A 175 -15.64 -1.45 -0.40
N LEU A 176 -15.41 -2.54 -1.15
CA LEU A 176 -16.46 -3.24 -1.90
C LEU A 176 -17.47 -3.94 -0.97
N ILE A 177 -17.01 -4.49 0.15
CA ILE A 177 -17.84 -5.21 1.12
C ILE A 177 -18.67 -4.23 1.94
N ALA A 178 -18.03 -3.21 2.51
CA ALA A 178 -18.62 -2.28 3.49
C ALA A 178 -19.51 -1.21 2.84
N ARG A 179 -19.25 -0.81 1.59
CA ARG A 179 -19.98 0.24 0.85
C ARG A 179 -20.04 1.62 1.54
N SER A 180 -19.38 1.77 2.65
CA SER A 180 -19.25 3.01 3.42
C SER A 180 -17.78 3.28 3.68
N PRO A 181 -17.26 4.48 3.35
CA PRO A 181 -15.87 4.83 3.58
C PRO A 181 -15.47 4.72 5.05
N ILE A 182 -16.35 5.19 5.95
CA ILE A 182 -16.11 5.18 7.39
C ILE A 182 -15.97 3.73 7.88
N ILE A 183 -16.91 2.86 7.52
CA ILE A 183 -16.89 1.44 7.95
C ILE A 183 -15.68 0.73 7.37
N ALA A 184 -15.37 0.94 6.08
CA ALA A 184 -14.24 0.28 5.43
C ALA A 184 -12.89 0.65 6.06
N ILE A 185 -12.67 1.95 6.31
CA ILE A 185 -11.46 2.44 6.98
C ILE A 185 -11.40 1.92 8.41
N SER A 186 -12.49 2.04 9.18
CA SER A 186 -12.53 1.59 10.58
C SER A 186 -12.26 0.10 10.73
N LEU A 187 -12.83 -0.74 9.86
CA LEU A 187 -12.56 -2.18 9.86
C LEU A 187 -11.10 -2.49 9.50
N GLY A 188 -10.55 -1.79 8.50
CA GLY A 188 -9.15 -1.98 8.11
C GLY A 188 -8.17 -1.58 9.20
N LEU A 189 -8.40 -0.43 9.86
CA LEU A 189 -7.57 0.03 10.97
C LEU A 189 -7.75 -0.84 12.22
N LEU A 190 -8.98 -1.21 12.57
CA LEU A 190 -9.25 -2.12 13.68
C LEU A 190 -8.52 -3.45 13.51
N TRP A 191 -8.59 -4.01 12.30
CA TRP A 191 -7.91 -5.25 11.99
C TRP A 191 -6.39 -5.11 12.09
N SER A 192 -5.80 -4.19 11.33
CA SER A 192 -4.34 -4.08 11.19
C SER A 192 -3.65 -3.56 12.47
N LEU A 193 -4.23 -2.56 13.14
CA LEU A 193 -3.58 -1.92 14.28
C LEU A 193 -3.93 -2.58 15.62
N ILE A 194 -5.16 -3.08 15.78
CA ILE A 194 -5.63 -3.57 17.09
C ILE A 194 -5.63 -5.09 17.11
N ILE A 195 -6.35 -5.75 16.19
CA ILE A 195 -6.54 -7.20 16.26
C ILE A 195 -5.22 -7.93 15.98
N GLU A 196 -4.52 -7.59 14.91
CA GLU A 196 -3.25 -8.25 14.59
C GLU A 196 -2.15 -7.93 15.60
N SER A 197 -2.07 -6.70 16.08
CA SER A 197 -1.08 -6.33 17.10
C SER A 197 -1.34 -7.05 18.43
N ALA A 198 -2.60 -7.15 18.85
CA ALA A 198 -2.97 -7.87 20.08
C ALA A 198 -2.70 -9.38 19.95
N LEU A 199 -3.07 -9.99 18.81
CA LEU A 199 -2.83 -11.41 18.52
C LEU A 199 -1.33 -11.70 18.40
N GLY A 200 -0.58 -10.85 17.71
CA GLY A 200 0.87 -10.98 17.57
C GLY A 200 1.61 -10.88 18.90
N GLY A 201 1.16 -9.99 19.78
CA GLY A 201 1.71 -9.84 21.13
C GLY A 201 1.36 -11.02 22.06
N ALA A 202 0.10 -11.48 22.03
CA ALA A 202 -0.36 -12.57 22.87
C ALA A 202 0.12 -13.94 22.38
N LEU A 203 0.15 -14.15 21.07
CA LEU A 203 0.46 -15.43 20.41
C LEU A 203 1.45 -15.24 19.26
N PRO A 204 2.77 -15.06 19.55
CA PRO A 204 3.78 -14.74 18.52
C PRO A 204 3.86 -15.76 17.37
N ARG A 205 3.51 -17.02 17.64
CA ARG A 205 3.46 -18.08 16.61
C ARG A 205 2.34 -17.84 15.60
N ILE A 206 1.18 -17.37 16.06
CA ILE A 206 0.01 -17.09 15.21
C ILE A 206 0.18 -15.75 14.51
N GLY A 207 0.76 -14.75 15.19
CA GLY A 207 0.99 -13.42 14.64
C GLY A 207 1.71 -13.41 13.29
N ARG A 208 2.64 -14.34 13.09
CA ARG A 208 3.40 -14.49 11.82
C ARG A 208 2.53 -14.90 10.63
N TRP A 209 1.38 -15.54 10.89
CA TRP A 209 0.46 -16.02 9.85
C TRP A 209 -0.61 -15.01 9.49
N LEU A 210 -0.73 -13.90 10.21
CA LEU A 210 -1.75 -12.91 9.97
C LEU A 210 -1.52 -12.13 8.66
N PRO A 211 -2.58 -11.74 7.94
CA PRO A 211 -2.46 -11.17 6.60
C PRO A 211 -1.65 -9.87 6.58
N THR A 212 -1.93 -8.90 7.46
CA THR A 212 -1.24 -7.60 7.45
C THR A 212 0.24 -7.76 7.82
N ALA A 213 0.56 -8.60 8.82
CA ALA A 213 1.93 -8.93 9.20
C ALA A 213 2.72 -9.57 8.05
N ASN A 214 2.06 -10.41 7.22
CA ASN A 214 2.68 -10.96 6.02
C ASN A 214 2.90 -9.93 4.91
N PHE A 215 1.98 -9.00 4.71
CA PHE A 215 2.15 -7.92 3.73
C PHE A 215 3.30 -6.99 4.14
N GLU A 216 3.43 -6.68 5.43
CA GLU A 216 4.57 -5.93 5.98
C GLU A 216 5.89 -6.70 5.86
N SER A 217 5.88 -8.00 6.16
CA SER A 217 7.04 -8.87 5.99
C SER A 217 7.49 -8.94 4.53
N LEU A 218 6.55 -9.03 3.59
CA LEU A 218 6.83 -8.96 2.16
C LEU A 218 7.49 -7.63 1.79
N ALA A 219 6.96 -6.50 2.31
CA ALA A 219 7.51 -5.17 2.09
C ALA A 219 8.96 -5.04 2.61
N GLN A 220 9.26 -5.67 3.73
CA GLN A 220 10.59 -5.67 4.37
C GLN A 220 11.48 -6.86 3.95
N SER A 221 11.18 -7.50 2.83
CA SER A 221 11.99 -8.60 2.26
C SER A 221 12.11 -9.85 3.14
N GLY A 222 11.12 -10.14 3.98
CA GLY A 222 11.06 -11.37 4.77
C GLY A 222 11.46 -11.21 6.25
N ALA A 223 11.25 -10.05 6.85
CA ALA A 223 11.66 -9.73 8.22
C ALA A 223 11.06 -10.63 9.33
N THR A 224 9.96 -11.36 9.09
CA THR A 224 9.25 -12.16 10.10
C THR A 224 9.81 -13.58 10.32
N GLY A 225 10.95 -13.92 9.71
CA GLY A 225 11.59 -15.23 9.84
C GLY A 225 11.02 -16.33 8.93
N PHE A 226 10.10 -16.00 8.02
CA PHE A 226 9.71 -16.82 6.90
C PHE A 226 10.60 -16.54 5.69
N SER A 227 10.79 -17.56 4.82
CA SER A 227 11.42 -17.34 3.52
C SER A 227 10.58 -16.35 2.69
N TYR A 228 11.24 -15.49 1.90
CA TYR A 228 10.58 -14.52 1.01
C TYR A 228 9.50 -15.16 0.13
N ILE A 229 9.79 -16.36 -0.43
CA ILE A 229 8.82 -17.10 -1.26
C ILE A 229 7.59 -17.50 -0.45
N HIS A 230 7.77 -17.86 0.82
CA HIS A 230 6.66 -18.20 1.71
C HIS A 230 5.78 -16.97 1.99
N CYS A 231 6.38 -15.81 2.30
CA CYS A 231 5.65 -14.56 2.47
C CYS A 231 4.88 -14.16 1.22
N LEU A 232 5.48 -14.31 0.04
CA LEU A 232 4.86 -14.01 -1.25
C LEU A 232 3.66 -14.92 -1.52
N SER A 233 3.81 -16.24 -1.34
CA SER A 233 2.74 -17.22 -1.56
C SER A 233 1.59 -17.05 -0.59
N LEU A 234 1.88 -16.78 0.68
CA LEU A 234 0.88 -16.57 1.72
C LEU A 234 0.13 -15.23 1.49
N SER A 235 0.84 -14.18 1.11
CA SER A 235 0.22 -12.90 0.73
C SER A 235 -0.71 -13.05 -0.46
N ALA A 236 -0.29 -13.77 -1.52
CA ALA A 236 -1.13 -14.07 -2.67
C ALA A 236 -2.38 -14.86 -2.27
N PHE A 237 -2.23 -15.86 -1.40
CA PHE A 237 -3.35 -16.64 -0.87
C PHE A 237 -4.36 -15.74 -0.13
N TYR A 238 -3.92 -14.89 0.79
CA TYR A 238 -4.80 -13.98 1.51
C TYR A 238 -5.51 -13.00 0.58
N LEU A 239 -4.80 -12.45 -0.41
CA LEU A 239 -5.41 -11.57 -1.40
C LEU A 239 -6.51 -12.29 -2.20
N LEU A 240 -6.31 -13.56 -2.57
CA LEU A 240 -7.34 -14.36 -3.23
C LEU A 240 -8.54 -14.61 -2.31
N VAL A 241 -8.30 -15.03 -1.07
CA VAL A 241 -9.37 -15.32 -0.09
C VAL A 241 -10.23 -14.10 0.20
N ILE A 242 -9.65 -12.91 0.22
CA ILE A 242 -10.39 -11.66 0.54
C ILE A 242 -11.03 -11.06 -0.72
N SER A 243 -10.32 -11.08 -1.86
CA SER A 243 -10.83 -10.46 -3.09
C SER A 243 -11.94 -11.27 -3.76
N LEU A 244 -11.93 -12.62 -3.68
CA LEU A 244 -12.96 -13.45 -4.31
C LEU A 244 -14.36 -13.19 -3.74
N PRO A 245 -14.60 -13.18 -2.41
CA PRO A 245 -15.91 -12.82 -1.85
C PRO A 245 -16.30 -11.38 -2.17
N ALA A 246 -15.34 -10.43 -2.14
CA ALA A 246 -15.61 -9.03 -2.49
C ALA A 246 -16.10 -8.88 -3.93
N LEU A 247 -15.45 -9.58 -4.88
CA LEU A 247 -15.82 -9.61 -6.29
C LEU A 247 -17.17 -10.32 -6.52
N TYR A 248 -17.41 -11.41 -5.80
CA TYR A 248 -18.68 -12.13 -5.85
C TYR A 248 -19.84 -11.25 -5.41
N LEU A 249 -19.72 -10.61 -4.26
CA LEU A 249 -20.70 -9.66 -3.75
C LEU A 249 -20.91 -8.47 -4.70
N PHE A 250 -19.84 -7.96 -5.32
CA PHE A 250 -19.93 -6.90 -6.31
C PHE A 250 -20.71 -7.30 -7.56
N LYS A 251 -20.59 -8.57 -7.99
CA LYS A 251 -21.31 -9.09 -9.16
C LYS A 251 -22.78 -9.33 -8.87
N GLN A 252 -23.14 -9.85 -7.69
CA GLN A 252 -24.51 -10.23 -7.36
C GLN A 252 -25.40 -9.05 -6.93
N ARG A 253 -24.81 -8.02 -6.33
CA ARG A 253 -25.58 -6.91 -5.80
C ARG A 253 -26.02 -5.96 -6.89
N ASP A 254 -27.34 -5.70 -6.98
CA ASP A 254 -27.89 -4.71 -7.90
C ASP A 254 -27.49 -3.28 -7.50
N VAL A 255 -27.29 -2.44 -8.52
CA VAL A 255 -26.87 -1.03 -8.37
C VAL A 255 -28.09 -0.13 -8.10
N SER A 256 -29.27 -0.72 -7.88
CA SER A 256 -30.57 -0.03 -7.77
C SER A 256 -30.98 0.33 -6.33
N GLN A 257 -30.11 0.17 -5.35
CA GLN A 257 -30.36 0.65 -3.98
C GLN A 257 -29.36 1.69 -3.55
#